data_76a69888f95cdcc4d186ca5887c80916
#
_entry.id   76a69888f95cdcc4d186ca5887c80916
#
_cell.length_a   1.000
_cell.length_b   1.000
_cell.length_c   1.000
_cell.angle_alpha   90.00
_cell.angle_beta   90.00
_cell.angle_gamma   90.00
#
_symmetry.space_group_name_H-M   'P 1'
#
loop_
_entity.id
_entity.type
_entity.pdbx_description
1 polymer ?
#
loop_
_entity_poly.entity_id
_entity_poly.type
_entity_poly.pdbx_seq_one_letter_code
_entity_poly.pdbx_strand_id
1 'polypeptide(L)'
;KDAPENLADYDTVFVGFWVDRGTANKEAAKLIETLKNPNVVFFATLGMYADSDHARESIEKASELLPNKEALVDGFVCQGKIDPKVIEMMYKMFPPGSAHGQSPERDALHKAAETHPDEQDFANAKEFTKSVLAKLQA
;
A
#
# COMPACT_ATOMS: atom_id res chain seq x y z
N LYS A 1 10.17 -13.62 3.11
CA LYS A 1 9.40 -14.77 3.64
C LYS A 1 8.52 -15.27 2.53
N ASP A 2 8.50 -16.56 2.36
CA ASP A 2 7.83 -17.20 1.25
C ASP A 2 6.31 -17.14 1.43
N ALA A 3 5.60 -16.84 0.35
CA ALA A 3 4.15 -16.97 0.30
C ALA A 3 3.76 -18.46 0.41
N PRO A 4 2.56 -18.79 0.92
CA PRO A 4 2.09 -20.16 0.91
C PRO A 4 2.09 -20.77 -0.49
N GLU A 5 2.50 -22.02 -0.62
CA GLU A 5 2.59 -22.70 -1.91
C GLU A 5 1.23 -22.89 -2.60
N ASN A 6 0.15 -22.95 -1.82
CA ASN A 6 -1.20 -23.30 -2.28
C ASN A 6 -2.16 -22.10 -2.29
N LEU A 7 -1.74 -20.92 -2.73
CA LEU A 7 -2.62 -19.74 -2.78
C LEU A 7 -3.87 -19.97 -3.64
N ALA A 8 -3.77 -20.78 -4.68
CA ALA A 8 -4.89 -21.09 -5.56
C ALA A 8 -6.08 -21.80 -4.86
N ASP A 9 -5.85 -22.41 -3.68
CA ASP A 9 -6.88 -23.11 -2.92
C ASP A 9 -7.81 -22.16 -2.12
N TYR A 10 -7.49 -20.86 -2.11
CA TYR A 10 -8.27 -19.85 -1.40
C TYR A 10 -9.16 -19.05 -2.34
N ASP A 11 -10.41 -18.82 -1.93
CA ASP A 11 -11.34 -17.95 -2.67
C ASP A 11 -10.93 -16.48 -2.58
N THR A 12 -10.34 -16.07 -1.46
CA THR A 12 -9.93 -14.71 -1.19
C THR A 12 -8.51 -14.64 -0.66
N VAL A 13 -7.70 -13.75 -1.23
CA VAL A 13 -6.32 -13.51 -0.79
C VAL A 13 -6.17 -12.05 -0.40
N PHE A 14 -5.69 -11.80 0.82
CA PHE A 14 -5.29 -10.49 1.29
C PHE A 14 -3.79 -10.31 1.07
N VAL A 15 -3.40 -9.28 0.34
CA VAL A 15 -1.99 -8.97 0.06
C VAL A 15 -1.59 -7.68 0.74
N GLY A 16 -0.58 -7.76 1.61
CA GLY A 16 0.03 -6.58 2.24
C GLY A 16 1.27 -6.13 1.48
N PHE A 17 1.43 -4.82 1.27
CA PHE A 17 2.62 -4.24 0.66
C PHE A 17 2.86 -2.80 1.14
N TRP A 18 4.05 -2.29 0.90
CA TRP A 18 4.29 -0.85 0.97
C TRP A 18 4.35 -0.26 -0.43
N VAL A 19 3.92 0.99 -0.53
CA VAL A 19 3.97 1.70 -1.80
C VAL A 19 5.41 2.09 -2.11
N ASP A 20 5.89 1.66 -3.26
CA ASP A 20 7.17 2.03 -3.83
C ASP A 20 6.93 2.61 -5.23
N ARG A 21 7.35 3.87 -5.44
CA ARG A 21 7.21 4.57 -6.72
C ARG A 21 5.78 4.57 -7.28
N GLY A 22 4.80 4.69 -6.39
CA GLY A 22 3.39 4.80 -6.76
C GLY A 22 2.70 3.48 -7.09
N THR A 23 3.28 2.33 -6.72
CA THR A 23 2.67 1.01 -6.87
C THR A 23 3.17 0.07 -5.78
N ALA A 24 2.86 -1.22 -5.85
CA ALA A 24 3.36 -2.21 -4.91
C ALA A 24 4.88 -2.37 -5.01
N ASN A 25 5.55 -2.56 -3.88
CA ASN A 25 6.97 -2.89 -3.86
C ASN A 25 7.27 -4.17 -4.65
N LYS A 26 8.51 -4.32 -5.09
CA LYS A 26 8.94 -5.33 -6.06
C LYS A 26 8.56 -6.78 -5.70
N GLU A 27 8.71 -7.17 -4.44
CA GLU A 27 8.37 -8.52 -3.98
C GLU A 27 6.87 -8.77 -4.03
N ALA A 28 6.08 -7.81 -3.57
CA ALA A 28 4.62 -7.90 -3.62
C ALA A 28 4.11 -7.84 -5.07
N ALA A 29 4.70 -6.99 -5.91
CA ALA A 29 4.34 -6.91 -7.33
C ALA A 29 4.48 -8.27 -8.02
N LYS A 30 5.59 -8.98 -7.82
CA LYS A 30 5.79 -10.33 -8.37
C LYS A 30 4.74 -11.33 -7.89
N LEU A 31 4.33 -11.25 -6.63
CA LEU A 31 3.27 -12.10 -6.10
C LEU A 31 1.93 -11.75 -6.75
N ILE A 32 1.58 -10.47 -6.80
CA ILE A 32 0.31 -9.99 -7.35
C ILE A 32 0.14 -10.44 -8.80
N GLU A 33 1.19 -10.39 -9.61
CA GLU A 33 1.20 -10.86 -11.01
C GLU A 33 0.86 -12.35 -11.16
N THR A 34 1.00 -13.15 -10.12
CA THR A 34 0.71 -14.59 -10.14
C THR A 34 -0.68 -14.96 -9.64
N LEU A 35 -1.39 -14.02 -9.01
CA LEU A 35 -2.67 -14.29 -8.34
C LEU A 35 -3.80 -14.49 -9.35
N LYS A 36 -4.38 -15.68 -9.36
CA LYS A 36 -5.55 -16.03 -10.16
C LYS A 36 -6.81 -16.21 -9.32
N ASN A 37 -6.74 -15.85 -8.04
CA ASN A 37 -7.83 -15.96 -7.10
C ASN A 37 -9.00 -15.07 -7.52
N PRO A 38 -10.25 -15.48 -7.30
CA PRO A 38 -11.41 -14.69 -7.71
C PRO A 38 -11.56 -13.38 -6.91
N ASN A 39 -11.05 -13.34 -5.69
CA ASN A 39 -11.11 -12.18 -4.84
C ASN A 39 -9.73 -11.83 -4.27
N VAL A 40 -9.28 -10.62 -4.51
CA VAL A 40 -8.03 -10.08 -3.95
C VAL A 40 -8.33 -8.79 -3.20
N VAL A 41 -7.71 -8.63 -2.05
CA VAL A 41 -7.85 -7.45 -1.21
C VAL A 41 -6.46 -6.91 -0.90
N PHE A 42 -6.28 -5.61 -1.03
CA PHE A 42 -4.99 -4.99 -0.74
C PHE A 42 -4.96 -4.30 0.61
N PHE A 43 -3.85 -4.46 1.34
CA PHE A 43 -3.45 -3.64 2.46
C PHE A 43 -2.14 -2.95 2.13
N ALA A 44 -2.12 -1.64 2.12
CA ALA A 44 -0.92 -0.89 1.79
C ALA A 44 -0.55 0.13 2.86
N THR A 45 0.75 0.33 3.02
CA THR A 45 1.31 1.47 3.74
C THR A 45 2.04 2.38 2.75
N LEU A 46 2.03 3.68 3.01
CA LEU A 46 2.80 4.65 2.23
C LEU A 46 3.27 5.81 3.10
N GLY A 47 4.31 6.48 2.66
CA GLY A 47 4.81 7.67 3.35
C GLY A 47 3.96 8.92 3.17
N MET A 48 3.11 8.96 2.13
CA MET A 48 2.18 10.05 1.88
C MET A 48 0.93 9.91 2.77
N TYR A 49 0.09 10.94 2.84
CA TYR A 49 -1.19 10.87 3.54
C TYR A 49 -2.12 9.84 2.90
N ALA A 50 -2.82 9.08 3.74
CA ALA A 50 -3.67 7.97 3.31
C ALA A 50 -4.89 8.40 2.47
N ASP A 51 -5.35 9.63 2.64
CA ASP A 51 -6.47 10.23 1.90
C ASP A 51 -6.05 11.01 0.64
N SER A 52 -4.76 10.93 0.27
CA SER A 52 -4.23 11.61 -0.90
C SER A 52 -4.62 10.93 -2.23
N ASP A 53 -4.58 11.69 -3.32
CA ASP A 53 -4.71 11.14 -4.67
C ASP A 53 -3.62 10.11 -4.95
N HIS A 54 -2.40 10.37 -4.49
CA HIS A 54 -1.28 9.44 -4.63
C HIS A 54 -1.56 8.07 -4.00
N ALA A 55 -2.19 8.03 -2.82
CA ALA A 55 -2.59 6.79 -2.17
C ALA A 55 -3.59 6.01 -3.03
N ARG A 56 -4.60 6.68 -3.56
CA ARG A 56 -5.63 6.10 -4.41
C ARG A 56 -5.07 5.56 -5.71
N GLU A 57 -4.26 6.37 -6.40
CA GLU A 57 -3.58 5.98 -7.64
C GLU A 57 -2.61 4.81 -7.44
N SER A 58 -1.97 4.72 -6.27
CA SER A 58 -1.06 3.61 -5.95
C SER A 58 -1.79 2.28 -5.86
N ILE A 59 -2.99 2.24 -5.27
CA ILE A 59 -3.84 1.05 -5.24
C ILE A 59 -4.31 0.69 -6.67
N GLU A 60 -4.69 1.68 -7.45
CA GLU A 60 -5.12 1.46 -8.83
C GLU A 60 -3.99 0.86 -9.67
N LYS A 61 -2.79 1.43 -9.64
CA LYS A 61 -1.61 0.90 -10.34
C LYS A 61 -1.22 -0.49 -9.85
N ALA A 62 -1.31 -0.76 -8.55
CA ALA A 62 -1.08 -2.10 -8.04
C ALA A 62 -2.13 -3.11 -8.57
N SER A 63 -3.38 -2.70 -8.74
CA SER A 63 -4.42 -3.55 -9.31
C SER A 63 -4.18 -3.94 -10.76
N GLU A 64 -3.49 -3.10 -11.51
CA GLU A 64 -3.11 -3.37 -12.90
C GLU A 64 -2.10 -4.52 -13.05
N LEU A 65 -1.41 -4.89 -11.95
CA LEU A 65 -0.52 -6.04 -11.89
C LEU A 65 -1.28 -7.37 -11.82
N LEU A 66 -2.55 -7.36 -11.41
CA LEU A 66 -3.36 -8.58 -11.36
C LEU A 66 -3.61 -9.13 -12.77
N PRO A 67 -3.51 -10.46 -12.97
CA PRO A 67 -3.93 -11.08 -14.23
C PRO A 67 -5.37 -10.76 -14.63
N ASN A 68 -6.24 -10.62 -13.63
CA ASN A 68 -7.60 -10.10 -13.77
C ASN A 68 -7.79 -8.93 -12.80
N LYS A 69 -7.78 -7.71 -13.30
CA LYS A 69 -7.98 -6.49 -12.50
C LYS A 69 -9.31 -6.48 -11.73
N GLU A 70 -10.34 -7.09 -12.28
CA GLU A 70 -11.67 -7.17 -11.66
C GLU A 70 -11.71 -8.06 -10.41
N ALA A 71 -10.67 -8.86 -10.17
CA ALA A 71 -10.53 -9.63 -8.94
C ALA A 71 -10.27 -8.76 -7.70
N LEU A 72 -9.82 -7.51 -7.88
CA LEU A 72 -9.66 -6.59 -6.76
C LEU A 72 -11.02 -6.21 -6.18
N VAL A 73 -11.28 -6.67 -4.94
CA VAL A 73 -12.52 -6.36 -4.20
C VAL A 73 -12.45 -4.95 -3.60
N ASP A 74 -11.35 -4.65 -2.92
CA ASP A 74 -11.11 -3.35 -2.29
C ASP A 74 -9.65 -3.23 -1.85
N GLY A 75 -9.22 -2.01 -1.47
CA GLY A 75 -7.90 -1.72 -0.94
C GLY A 75 -7.95 -0.78 0.26
N PHE A 76 -7.20 -1.13 1.29
CA PHE A 76 -6.97 -0.30 2.48
C PHE A 76 -5.58 0.33 2.40
N VAL A 77 -5.49 1.60 2.76
CA VAL A 77 -4.23 2.33 2.83
C VAL A 77 -4.13 3.05 4.16
N CYS A 78 -2.99 2.98 4.81
CA CYS A 78 -2.65 3.86 5.92
C CYS A 78 -1.24 4.44 5.74
N GLN A 79 -0.99 5.54 6.45
CA GLN A 79 0.35 6.11 6.47
C GLN A 79 1.31 5.16 7.19
N GLY A 80 2.57 5.13 6.78
CA GLY A 80 3.62 4.34 7.38
C GLY A 80 4.95 5.11 7.44
N LYS A 81 5.71 4.85 8.49
CA LYS A 81 7.02 5.46 8.68
C LYS A 81 7.95 5.14 7.52
N ILE A 82 8.60 6.17 6.99
CA ILE A 82 9.65 6.01 5.97
C ILE A 82 10.99 5.82 6.67
N ASP A 83 11.79 4.88 6.15
CA ASP A 83 13.16 4.69 6.65
C ASP A 83 13.94 6.02 6.51
N PRO A 84 14.54 6.54 7.60
CA PRO A 84 15.33 7.77 7.56
C PRO A 84 16.45 7.76 6.51
N LYS A 85 17.02 6.60 6.22
CA LYS A 85 18.04 6.45 5.16
C LYS A 85 17.47 6.70 3.77
N VAL A 86 16.22 6.32 3.54
CA VAL A 86 15.53 6.59 2.26
C VAL A 86 15.26 8.07 2.12
N ILE A 87 14.83 8.75 3.18
CA ILE A 87 14.64 10.21 3.20
C ILE A 87 15.96 10.93 2.89
N GLU A 88 17.02 10.54 3.59
CA GLU A 88 18.35 11.13 3.38
C GLU A 88 18.84 10.93 1.94
N MET A 89 18.70 9.74 1.39
CA MET A 89 19.07 9.44 0.01
C MET A 89 18.25 10.28 -0.97
N MET A 90 16.95 10.41 -0.75
CA MET A 90 16.07 11.19 -1.60
C MET A 90 16.45 12.67 -1.61
N TYR A 91 16.76 13.25 -0.45
CA TYR A 91 17.19 14.65 -0.34
C TYR A 91 18.59 14.89 -0.93
N LYS A 92 19.44 13.89 -0.98
CA LYS A 92 20.72 13.96 -1.71
C LYS A 92 20.54 13.90 -3.22
N MET A 93 19.56 13.13 -3.70
CA MET A 93 19.30 12.98 -5.13
C MET A 93 18.53 14.15 -5.73
N PHE A 94 17.67 14.79 -4.94
CA PHE A 94 16.79 15.86 -5.40
C PHE A 94 17.10 17.17 -4.70
N PRO A 95 17.45 18.23 -5.44
CA PRO A 95 17.78 19.52 -4.83
C PRO A 95 16.55 20.15 -4.16
N PRO A 96 16.75 21.02 -3.15
CA PRO A 96 15.68 21.82 -2.57
C PRO A 96 14.90 22.59 -3.65
N GLY A 97 13.58 22.59 -3.51
CA GLY A 97 12.68 23.24 -4.47
C GLY A 97 12.24 22.36 -5.65
N SER A 98 12.83 21.18 -5.82
CA SER A 98 12.30 20.17 -6.76
C SER A 98 11.12 19.38 -6.16
N ALA A 99 10.36 18.71 -7.00
CA ALA A 99 9.16 17.96 -6.60
C ALA A 99 9.42 16.91 -5.49
N HIS A 100 10.64 16.38 -5.41
CA HIS A 100 11.05 15.38 -4.40
C HIS A 100 12.16 15.87 -3.47
N GLY A 101 12.54 17.14 -3.58
CA GLY A 101 13.53 17.78 -2.72
C GLY A 101 12.97 18.13 -1.34
N GLN A 102 13.87 18.49 -0.44
CA GLN A 102 13.49 18.91 0.90
C GLN A 102 12.63 20.18 0.86
N SER A 103 11.55 20.19 1.63
CA SER A 103 10.69 21.35 1.86
C SER A 103 10.06 21.26 3.25
N PRO A 104 9.56 22.37 3.82
CA PRO A 104 8.84 22.35 5.10
C PRO A 104 7.62 21.39 5.07
N GLU A 105 6.92 21.33 3.95
CA GLU A 105 5.76 20.44 3.76
C GLU A 105 6.17 18.95 3.78
N ARG A 106 7.30 18.63 3.14
CA ARG A 106 7.85 17.26 3.17
C ARG A 106 8.37 16.87 4.52
N ASP A 107 9.05 17.77 5.21
CA ASP A 107 9.53 17.53 6.57
C ASP A 107 8.35 17.28 7.52
N ALA A 108 7.27 18.04 7.39
CA ALA A 108 6.03 17.85 8.14
C ALA A 108 5.36 16.51 7.82
N LEU A 109 5.31 16.12 6.54
CA LEU A 109 4.78 14.84 6.08
C LEU A 109 5.58 13.66 6.68
N HIS A 110 6.90 13.70 6.61
CA HIS A 110 7.76 12.65 7.15
C HIS A 110 7.63 12.55 8.67
N LYS A 111 7.52 13.69 9.35
CA LYS A 111 7.28 13.73 10.80
C LYS A 111 5.93 13.13 11.17
N ALA A 112 4.87 13.46 10.44
CA ALA A 112 3.55 12.86 10.65
C ALA A 112 3.60 11.33 10.46
N ALA A 113 4.33 10.85 9.47
CA ALA A 113 4.48 9.42 9.19
C ALA A 113 5.22 8.62 10.29
N GLU A 114 6.03 9.27 11.13
CA GLU A 114 6.87 8.59 12.12
C GLU A 114 6.09 7.73 13.12
N THR A 115 4.84 8.10 13.41
CA THR A 115 3.98 7.42 14.39
C THR A 115 2.98 6.46 13.74
N HIS A 116 3.05 6.27 12.42
CA HIS A 116 2.16 5.40 11.68
C HIS A 116 2.85 4.11 11.20
N PRO A 117 2.14 2.97 11.10
CA PRO A 117 0.73 2.79 11.52
C PRO A 117 0.56 2.94 13.03
N ASP A 118 -0.56 3.50 13.47
CA ASP A 118 -0.94 3.65 14.87
C ASP A 118 -2.18 2.80 15.24
N GLU A 119 -2.63 2.90 16.50
CA GLU A 119 -3.80 2.14 16.97
C GLU A 119 -5.09 2.47 16.20
N GLN A 120 -5.24 3.71 15.71
CA GLN A 120 -6.38 4.08 14.88
C GLN A 120 -6.30 3.44 13.50
N ASP A 121 -5.10 3.36 12.91
CA ASP A 121 -4.88 2.65 11.64
C ASP A 121 -5.26 1.17 11.76
N PHE A 122 -4.89 0.53 12.87
CA PHE A 122 -5.27 -0.87 13.12
C PHE A 122 -6.77 -1.03 13.31
N ALA A 123 -7.43 -0.12 14.04
CA ALA A 123 -8.88 -0.12 14.18
C ALA A 123 -9.58 0.06 12.81
N ASN A 124 -9.11 0.99 12.00
CA ASN A 124 -9.61 1.23 10.64
C ASN A 124 -9.42 0.01 9.74
N ALA A 125 -8.27 -0.68 9.82
CA ALA A 125 -8.01 -1.90 9.06
C ALA A 125 -8.97 -3.04 9.46
N LYS A 126 -9.28 -3.18 10.74
CA LYS A 126 -10.26 -4.16 11.23
C LYS A 126 -11.66 -3.87 10.68
N GLU A 127 -12.11 -2.63 10.74
CA GLU A 127 -13.43 -2.24 10.21
C GLU A 127 -13.49 -2.41 8.68
N PHE A 128 -12.43 -2.05 7.97
CA PHE A 128 -12.31 -2.31 6.55
C PHE A 128 -12.44 -3.82 6.24
N THR A 129 -11.73 -4.67 6.97
CA THR A 129 -11.79 -6.13 6.78
C THR A 129 -13.21 -6.65 7.00
N LYS A 130 -13.91 -6.20 8.05
CA LYS A 130 -15.31 -6.58 8.28
C LYS A 130 -16.21 -6.16 7.11
N SER A 131 -16.02 -4.96 6.57
CA SER A 131 -16.81 -4.48 5.43
C SER A 131 -16.57 -5.31 4.16
N VAL A 132 -15.32 -5.71 3.93
CA VAL A 132 -14.95 -6.59 2.80
C VAL A 132 -15.60 -7.97 2.97
N LEU A 133 -15.50 -8.57 4.15
CA LEU A 133 -16.12 -9.88 4.41
C LEU A 133 -17.64 -9.83 4.23
N ALA A 134 -18.30 -8.76 4.64
CA ALA A 134 -19.73 -8.57 4.40
C ALA A 134 -20.06 -8.48 2.90
N LYS A 135 -19.26 -7.81 2.09
CA LYS A 135 -19.41 -7.77 0.63
C LYS A 135 -19.26 -9.15 0.00
N LEU A 136 -18.30 -9.95 0.45
CA LEU A 136 -18.02 -11.27 -0.09
C LEU A 136 -19.09 -12.31 0.28
N GLN A 137 -19.82 -12.08 1.36
CA GLN A 137 -20.92 -12.95 1.82
C GLN A 137 -22.30 -12.56 1.26
N ALA A 138 -22.36 -11.42 0.61
CA ALA A 138 -23.61 -10.90 0.04
C ALA A 138 -24.04 -11.67 -1.24
#